data_24cc47c56f845c44466a005cf22f09ff
#
_entry.id   24cc47c56f845c44466a005cf22f09ff
#
_cell.length_a   1.000
_cell.length_b   1.000
_cell.length_c   1.000
_cell.angle_alpha   90.00
_cell.angle_beta   90.00
_cell.angle_gamma   90.00
#
_symmetry.space_group_name_H-M   'P 1'
#
loop_
_entity.id
_entity.type
_entity.pdbx_description
1 polymer ?
#
loop_
_entity_poly.entity_id
_entity_poly.type
_entity_poly.pdbx_seq_one_letter_code
_entity_poly.pdbx_strand_id
1 'polypeptide(L)'
;MRELHADDRGVTIIEFALLAPVFLVMLVGTLDLGQMIYGNAVLNGAVESAARSSSLETGDIGAADQMVEDQVSYVLPGVDVKSTRTSYYDFADIGRAEQWNDANGDGTCNNGEAYVDENGNSSWDEDIGVSGNGGANDVVIYTVKATYDPIFKVPFMPESWAKRTLTSSAVRKNQPFADQTEYGSTAGTCD
;
A
#
# COMPACT_ATOMS: atom_id res chain seq x y z
N MET A 1 58.66 34.70 8.01
CA MET A 1 57.83 34.34 6.84
C MET A 1 58.27 33.02 6.14
N ARG A 2 59.35 32.41 6.56
CA ARG A 2 59.83 31.14 5.93
C ARG A 2 59.26 29.86 6.54
N GLU A 3 58.65 29.93 7.73
CA GLU A 3 58.09 28.76 8.44
C GLU A 3 56.68 28.40 7.99
N LEU A 4 55.93 29.34 7.43
CA LEU A 4 54.57 29.10 6.93
C LEU A 4 54.50 28.24 5.62
N HIS A 5 55.60 28.10 4.90
CA HIS A 5 55.69 27.31 3.67
C HIS A 5 56.04 25.83 3.90
N ALA A 6 56.36 25.44 5.12
CA ALA A 6 56.73 24.07 5.49
C ALA A 6 55.73 23.42 6.46
N ASP A 7 54.62 24.08 6.75
CA ASP A 7 53.57 23.50 7.63
C ASP A 7 52.49 22.81 6.82
N ASP A 8 52.64 21.50 6.61
CA ASP A 8 51.73 20.61 5.88
C ASP A 8 50.50 20.21 6.73
N ARG A 9 50.39 20.69 7.98
CA ARG A 9 49.30 20.33 8.91
C ARG A 9 47.93 20.81 8.46
N GLY A 10 47.84 21.85 7.61
CA GLY A 10 46.61 22.37 7.04
C GLY A 10 46.09 21.57 5.85
N VAL A 11 46.93 20.83 5.13
CA VAL A 11 46.55 20.12 3.91
C VAL A 11 45.57 19.02 4.21
N THR A 12 45.78 18.22 5.23
CA THR A 12 44.88 17.10 5.63
C THR A 12 43.48 17.57 6.00
N ILE A 13 43.37 18.75 6.63
CA ILE A 13 42.07 19.34 7.00
C ILE A 13 41.30 19.75 5.75
N ILE A 14 41.99 20.32 4.75
CA ILE A 14 41.37 20.75 3.49
C ILE A 14 40.93 19.53 2.68
N GLU A 15 41.76 18.47 2.60
CA GLU A 15 41.41 17.21 1.93
C GLU A 15 40.20 16.57 2.59
N PHE A 16 40.16 16.48 3.92
CA PHE A 16 38.99 15.96 4.64
C PHE A 16 37.74 16.82 4.39
N ALA A 17 37.87 18.16 4.44
CA ALA A 17 36.72 19.06 4.21
C ALA A 17 36.12 18.92 2.82
N LEU A 18 36.93 18.56 1.82
CA LEU A 18 36.46 18.26 0.45
C LEU A 18 35.70 16.93 0.34
N LEU A 19 36.15 15.89 1.05
CA LEU A 19 35.57 14.55 0.97
C LEU A 19 34.39 14.37 1.94
N ALA A 20 34.40 15.05 3.10
CA ALA A 20 33.40 14.88 4.13
C ALA A 20 31.94 15.12 3.66
N PRO A 21 31.61 16.15 2.86
CA PRO A 21 30.26 16.36 2.39
C PRO A 21 29.73 15.19 1.55
N VAL A 22 30.55 14.66 0.65
CA VAL A 22 30.19 13.51 -0.20
C VAL A 22 29.98 12.26 0.66
N PHE A 23 30.89 12.00 1.59
CA PHE A 23 30.77 10.89 2.53
C PHE A 23 29.51 10.98 3.38
N LEU A 24 29.19 12.16 3.92
CA LEU A 24 27.99 12.38 4.73
C LEU A 24 26.70 12.17 3.92
N VAL A 25 26.64 12.64 2.68
CA VAL A 25 25.48 12.40 1.80
C VAL A 25 25.29 10.91 1.54
N MET A 26 26.37 10.18 1.26
CA MET A 26 26.31 8.73 1.06
C MET A 26 25.88 7.98 2.33
N LEU A 27 26.39 8.40 3.49
CA LEU A 27 26.03 7.81 4.78
C LEU A 27 24.54 8.02 5.08
N VAL A 28 24.05 9.26 4.97
CA VAL A 28 22.64 9.61 5.21
C VAL A 28 21.74 8.88 4.20
N GLY A 29 22.12 8.84 2.93
CA GLY A 29 21.36 8.12 1.90
C GLY A 29 21.28 6.61 2.18
N THR A 30 22.36 6.00 2.67
CA THR A 30 22.37 4.58 3.04
C THR A 30 21.44 4.31 4.24
N LEU A 31 21.43 5.19 5.24
CA LEU A 31 20.56 5.09 6.41
C LEU A 31 19.08 5.27 6.02
N ASP A 32 18.78 6.21 5.12
CA ASP A 32 17.43 6.42 4.58
C ASP A 32 16.91 5.19 3.83
N LEU A 33 17.73 4.62 2.95
CA LEU A 33 17.40 3.36 2.26
C LEU A 33 17.19 2.20 3.24
N GLY A 34 18.04 2.10 4.25
CA GLY A 34 17.93 1.09 5.31
C GLY A 34 16.60 1.21 6.07
N GLN A 35 16.18 2.41 6.42
CA GLN A 35 14.89 2.66 7.05
C GLN A 35 13.73 2.25 6.14
N MET A 36 13.79 2.60 4.86
CA MET A 36 12.75 2.26 3.89
C MET A 36 12.60 0.74 3.72
N ILE A 37 13.72 0.01 3.57
CA ILE A 37 13.72 -1.45 3.41
C ILE A 37 13.18 -2.12 4.67
N TYR A 38 13.63 -1.68 5.85
CA TYR A 38 13.18 -2.22 7.12
C TYR A 38 11.70 -1.92 7.37
N GLY A 39 11.25 -0.68 7.11
CA GLY A 39 9.85 -0.30 7.20
C GLY A 39 8.95 -1.12 6.28
N ASN A 40 9.38 -1.39 5.04
CA ASN A 40 8.65 -2.24 4.11
C ASN A 40 8.55 -3.69 4.60
N ALA A 41 9.61 -4.24 5.17
CA ALA A 41 9.58 -5.60 5.72
C ALA A 41 8.62 -5.72 6.91
N VAL A 42 8.62 -4.73 7.82
CA VAL A 42 7.68 -4.68 8.96
C VAL A 42 6.25 -4.51 8.48
N LEU A 43 5.99 -3.60 7.53
CA LEU A 43 4.66 -3.40 6.95
C LEU A 43 4.12 -4.70 6.33
N ASN A 44 4.93 -5.39 5.52
CA ASN A 44 4.52 -6.66 4.90
C ASN A 44 4.18 -7.72 5.96
N GLY A 45 4.99 -7.87 6.99
CA GLY A 45 4.73 -8.80 8.09
C GLY A 45 3.45 -8.48 8.88
N ALA A 46 3.23 -7.19 9.16
CA ALA A 46 2.05 -6.71 9.85
C ALA A 46 0.77 -6.93 9.03
N VAL A 47 0.80 -6.59 7.73
CA VAL A 47 -0.33 -6.77 6.80
C VAL A 47 -0.69 -8.26 6.65
N GLU A 48 0.30 -9.15 6.50
CA GLU A 48 0.07 -10.60 6.45
C GLU A 48 -0.56 -11.15 7.74
N SER A 49 -0.11 -10.67 8.90
CA SER A 49 -0.66 -11.05 10.20
C SER A 49 -2.09 -10.54 10.38
N ALA A 50 -2.34 -9.27 10.03
CA ALA A 50 -3.67 -8.65 10.10
C ALA A 50 -4.67 -9.31 9.15
N ALA A 51 -4.27 -9.58 7.90
CA ALA A 51 -5.11 -10.27 6.93
C ALA A 51 -5.52 -11.67 7.41
N ARG A 52 -4.60 -12.38 8.08
CA ARG A 52 -4.89 -13.69 8.65
C ARG A 52 -5.87 -13.60 9.82
N SER A 53 -5.70 -12.65 10.73
CA SER A 53 -6.58 -12.50 11.89
C SER A 53 -7.98 -12.03 11.47
N SER A 54 -8.09 -11.15 10.49
CA SER A 54 -9.39 -10.65 10.00
C SER A 54 -10.16 -11.64 9.12
N SER A 55 -9.53 -12.71 8.64
CA SER A 55 -10.20 -13.77 7.86
C SER A 55 -10.92 -14.82 8.72
N LEU A 56 -10.79 -14.74 10.05
CA LEU A 56 -11.46 -15.63 10.99
C LEU A 56 -12.91 -15.17 11.23
N GLU A 57 -13.80 -16.11 11.58
CA GLU A 57 -15.20 -15.82 11.96
C GLU A 57 -15.30 -14.76 13.08
N THR A 58 -14.39 -14.82 14.04
CA THR A 58 -14.33 -13.90 15.18
C THR A 58 -13.36 -12.73 14.94
N GLY A 59 -12.92 -12.54 13.69
CA GLY A 59 -11.92 -11.55 13.35
C GLY A 59 -12.41 -10.13 13.58
N ASP A 60 -11.68 -9.36 14.37
CA ASP A 60 -11.91 -7.93 14.59
C ASP A 60 -11.06 -7.12 13.61
N ILE A 61 -11.72 -6.51 12.63
CA ILE A 61 -11.11 -5.70 11.59
C ILE A 61 -10.40 -4.48 12.20
N GLY A 62 -11.03 -3.83 13.17
CA GLY A 62 -10.49 -2.66 13.84
C GLY A 62 -9.23 -2.99 14.63
N ALA A 63 -9.25 -4.10 15.38
CA ALA A 63 -8.07 -4.59 16.10
C ALA A 63 -6.93 -5.01 15.14
N ALA A 64 -7.27 -5.58 13.98
CA ALA A 64 -6.29 -5.93 12.96
C ALA A 64 -5.61 -4.68 12.37
N ASP A 65 -6.38 -3.64 12.07
CA ASP A 65 -5.85 -2.36 11.54
C ASP A 65 -4.99 -1.65 12.59
N GLN A 66 -5.45 -1.61 13.85
CA GLN A 66 -4.69 -1.02 14.94
C GLN A 66 -3.35 -1.73 15.15
N MET A 67 -3.33 -3.07 15.06
CA MET A 67 -2.09 -3.85 15.17
C MET A 67 -1.09 -3.46 14.07
N VAL A 68 -1.54 -3.23 12.84
CA VAL A 68 -0.66 -2.77 11.74
C VAL A 68 -0.11 -1.39 12.05
N GLU A 69 -0.96 -0.44 12.47
CA GLU A 69 -0.55 0.91 12.82
C GLU A 69 0.47 0.91 13.94
N ASP A 70 0.23 0.15 15.01
CA ASP A 70 1.13 0.03 16.15
C ASP A 70 2.50 -0.52 15.73
N GLN A 71 2.53 -1.61 14.96
CA GLN A 71 3.80 -2.22 14.52
C GLN A 71 4.61 -1.31 13.60
N VAL A 72 3.93 -0.64 12.66
CA VAL A 72 4.60 0.23 11.68
C VAL A 72 5.10 1.52 12.33
N SER A 73 4.36 2.08 13.29
CA SER A 73 4.72 3.32 13.99
C SER A 73 6.02 3.23 14.78
N TYR A 74 6.40 2.03 15.27
CA TYR A 74 7.70 1.81 15.94
C TYR A 74 8.89 2.04 15.02
N VAL A 75 8.74 1.78 13.72
CA VAL A 75 9.82 1.88 12.73
C VAL A 75 9.74 3.18 11.96
N LEU A 76 8.52 3.66 11.72
CA LEU A 76 8.22 4.86 10.94
C LEU A 76 7.46 5.86 11.82
N PRO A 77 8.14 6.63 12.66
CA PRO A 77 7.49 7.58 13.56
C PRO A 77 6.66 8.62 12.80
N GLY A 78 5.43 8.88 13.27
CA GLY A 78 4.52 9.83 12.63
C GLY A 78 3.93 9.34 11.30
N VAL A 79 3.93 8.03 11.07
CA VAL A 79 3.33 7.43 9.88
C VAL A 79 1.81 7.64 9.85
N ASP A 80 1.27 7.98 8.68
CA ASP A 80 -0.15 7.94 8.36
C ASP A 80 -0.46 6.60 7.68
N VAL A 81 -1.25 5.75 8.34
CA VAL A 81 -1.60 4.42 7.86
C VAL A 81 -3.04 4.43 7.34
N LYS A 82 -3.24 3.99 6.11
CA LYS A 82 -4.57 3.86 5.49
C LYS A 82 -4.77 2.43 5.04
N SER A 83 -5.80 1.80 5.58
CA SER A 83 -6.22 0.45 5.26
C SER A 83 -7.41 0.46 4.33
N THR A 84 -7.40 -0.42 3.33
CA THR A 84 -8.53 -0.67 2.44
C THR A 84 -8.73 -2.17 2.28
N ARG A 85 -9.98 -2.59 2.16
CA ARG A 85 -10.35 -3.97 1.88
C ARG A 85 -11.33 -4.00 0.73
N THR A 86 -11.11 -4.95 -0.17
CA THR A 86 -12.03 -5.25 -1.26
C THR A 86 -12.29 -6.74 -1.24
N SER A 87 -13.55 -7.13 -1.20
CA SER A 87 -13.98 -8.52 -1.18
C SER A 87 -14.54 -8.96 -2.52
N TYR A 88 -14.28 -10.20 -2.87
CA TYR A 88 -14.74 -10.88 -4.09
C TYR A 88 -15.31 -12.25 -3.74
N TYR A 89 -16.23 -12.75 -4.55
CA TYR A 89 -16.78 -14.08 -4.37
C TYR A 89 -15.71 -15.17 -4.54
N ASP A 90 -14.87 -15.06 -5.59
CA ASP A 90 -13.78 -16.00 -5.84
C ASP A 90 -12.51 -15.27 -6.33
N PHE A 91 -11.40 -15.99 -6.36
CA PHE A 91 -10.12 -15.48 -6.89
C PHE A 91 -10.19 -15.09 -8.38
N ALA A 92 -11.06 -15.75 -9.14
CA ALA A 92 -11.26 -15.46 -10.56
C ALA A 92 -11.94 -14.10 -10.81
N ASP A 93 -12.58 -13.54 -9.78
CA ASP A 93 -13.32 -12.28 -9.87
C ASP A 93 -12.47 -11.05 -9.57
N ILE A 94 -11.23 -11.25 -9.12
CA ILE A 94 -10.34 -10.14 -8.81
C ILE A 94 -10.05 -9.31 -10.07
N GLY A 95 -10.51 -8.05 -10.05
CA GLY A 95 -10.36 -7.14 -11.19
C GLY A 95 -11.23 -7.52 -12.40
N ARG A 96 -12.26 -8.30 -12.21
CA ARG A 96 -13.25 -8.64 -13.24
C ARG A 96 -14.34 -7.57 -13.27
N ALA A 97 -14.69 -7.12 -14.47
CA ALA A 97 -15.87 -6.30 -14.66
C ALA A 97 -17.16 -7.10 -14.48
N GLU A 98 -18.23 -6.44 -14.11
CA GLU A 98 -19.57 -7.00 -14.18
C GLU A 98 -19.93 -7.37 -15.61
N GLN A 99 -20.83 -8.35 -15.77
CA GLN A 99 -21.27 -8.80 -17.10
C GLN A 99 -22.10 -7.72 -17.78
N TRP A 100 -21.76 -7.38 -19.03
CA TRP A 100 -22.54 -6.44 -19.84
C TRP A 100 -22.58 -6.89 -21.30
N ASN A 101 -23.51 -6.30 -22.05
CA ASN A 101 -23.63 -6.51 -23.48
C ASN A 101 -22.98 -5.35 -24.24
N ASP A 102 -21.68 -5.48 -24.51
CA ASP A 102 -20.90 -4.51 -25.30
C ASP A 102 -21.38 -4.52 -26.78
N ALA A 103 -22.43 -3.77 -27.07
CA ALA A 103 -23.05 -3.74 -28.39
C ALA A 103 -22.25 -2.93 -29.42
N ASN A 104 -21.44 -1.98 -28.96
CA ASN A 104 -20.64 -1.10 -29.80
C ASN A 104 -19.16 -1.56 -29.93
N GLY A 105 -18.71 -2.50 -29.07
CA GLY A 105 -17.36 -3.08 -29.07
C GLY A 105 -16.28 -2.14 -28.55
N ASP A 106 -16.61 -1.18 -27.67
CA ASP A 106 -15.66 -0.23 -27.13
C ASP A 106 -15.05 -0.66 -25.78
N GLY A 107 -15.55 -1.74 -25.19
CA GLY A 107 -15.05 -2.31 -23.94
C GLY A 107 -15.52 -1.57 -22.68
N THR A 108 -16.49 -0.68 -22.79
CA THR A 108 -17.05 0.12 -21.69
C THR A 108 -18.56 0.05 -21.72
N CYS A 109 -19.22 -0.16 -20.58
CA CYS A 109 -20.67 -0.13 -20.53
C CYS A 109 -21.16 1.32 -20.65
N ASN A 110 -21.87 1.62 -21.74
CA ASN A 110 -22.38 2.95 -22.04
C ASN A 110 -23.55 2.90 -23.06
N ASN A 111 -24.07 4.06 -23.45
CA ASN A 111 -25.05 4.21 -24.54
C ASN A 111 -26.32 3.32 -24.45
N GLY A 112 -26.77 3.02 -23.24
CA GLY A 112 -27.95 2.21 -23.02
C GLY A 112 -27.70 0.70 -23.09
N GLU A 113 -26.46 0.26 -22.98
CA GLU A 113 -26.10 -1.14 -22.93
C GLU A 113 -26.61 -1.79 -21.64
N ALA A 114 -27.06 -3.02 -21.74
CA ALA A 114 -27.55 -3.78 -20.60
C ALA A 114 -26.41 -4.44 -19.84
N TYR A 115 -26.44 -4.40 -18.53
CA TYR A 115 -25.51 -5.10 -17.64
C TYR A 115 -26.24 -5.88 -16.55
N VAL A 116 -25.50 -6.73 -15.84
CA VAL A 116 -25.96 -7.45 -14.66
C VAL A 116 -25.27 -6.85 -13.44
N ASP A 117 -26.05 -6.26 -12.55
CA ASP A 117 -25.59 -5.76 -11.25
C ASP A 117 -25.34 -6.97 -10.33
N GLU A 118 -24.08 -7.42 -10.32
CA GLU A 118 -23.67 -8.61 -9.57
C GLU A 118 -23.33 -8.26 -8.11
N ASN A 119 -22.88 -7.04 -7.83
CA ASN A 119 -22.51 -6.59 -6.49
C ASN A 119 -23.63 -5.83 -5.76
N GLY A 120 -24.74 -5.51 -6.42
CA GLY A 120 -25.94 -4.94 -5.83
C GLY A 120 -25.88 -3.43 -5.54
N ASN A 121 -25.02 -2.69 -6.25
CA ASN A 121 -24.84 -1.25 -6.04
C ASN A 121 -25.64 -0.38 -7.04
N SER A 122 -26.31 -0.97 -8.02
CA SER A 122 -27.11 -0.33 -9.07
C SER A 122 -26.28 0.50 -10.07
N SER A 123 -25.01 0.22 -10.21
CA SER A 123 -24.11 0.79 -11.21
C SER A 123 -23.30 -0.32 -11.84
N TRP A 124 -22.91 -0.15 -13.09
CA TRP A 124 -21.94 -1.08 -13.68
C TRP A 124 -20.54 -0.76 -13.18
N ASP A 125 -19.80 -1.80 -12.82
CA ASP A 125 -18.43 -1.68 -12.30
C ASP A 125 -17.43 -2.41 -13.20
N GLU A 126 -16.33 -1.72 -13.51
CA GLU A 126 -15.17 -2.31 -14.17
C GLU A 126 -14.45 -3.32 -13.26
N ASP A 127 -14.66 -3.22 -11.96
CA ASP A 127 -14.20 -4.18 -10.95
C ASP A 127 -15.36 -4.50 -10.00
N ILE A 128 -15.84 -5.73 -10.03
CA ILE A 128 -16.98 -6.24 -9.24
C ILE A 128 -16.73 -6.24 -7.73
N GLY A 129 -15.51 -5.95 -7.29
CA GLY A 129 -15.11 -6.00 -5.90
C GLY A 129 -15.92 -5.06 -5.00
N VAL A 130 -16.39 -5.58 -3.88
CA VAL A 130 -17.16 -4.84 -2.88
C VAL A 130 -16.24 -4.33 -1.76
N SER A 131 -16.38 -3.06 -1.38
CA SER A 131 -15.62 -2.50 -0.27
C SER A 131 -15.98 -3.16 1.05
N GLY A 132 -14.99 -3.67 1.77
CA GLY A 132 -15.14 -4.32 3.08
C GLY A 132 -14.47 -5.68 3.15
N ASN A 133 -14.70 -6.35 4.30
CA ASN A 133 -14.10 -7.67 4.57
C ASN A 133 -14.92 -8.85 4.01
N GLY A 134 -16.03 -8.56 3.29
CA GLY A 134 -16.89 -9.61 2.75
C GLY A 134 -17.49 -10.55 3.81
N GLY A 135 -18.07 -11.64 3.33
CA GLY A 135 -18.68 -12.69 4.12
C GLY A 135 -17.82 -13.97 4.21
N ALA A 136 -18.49 -15.06 4.61
CA ALA A 136 -17.91 -16.41 4.61
C ALA A 136 -17.47 -16.83 3.21
N ASN A 137 -16.32 -17.46 3.09
CA ASN A 137 -15.72 -17.90 1.83
C ASN A 137 -15.31 -16.79 0.83
N ASP A 138 -15.58 -15.52 1.11
CA ASP A 138 -15.15 -14.44 0.22
C ASP A 138 -13.63 -14.32 0.20
N VAL A 139 -13.10 -13.91 -0.93
CA VAL A 139 -11.69 -13.59 -1.11
C VAL A 139 -11.51 -12.09 -0.84
N VAL A 140 -10.63 -11.74 0.08
CA VAL A 140 -10.38 -10.36 0.49
C VAL A 140 -8.99 -9.92 0.10
N ILE A 141 -8.89 -8.80 -0.60
CA ILE A 141 -7.64 -8.07 -0.79
C ILE A 141 -7.56 -7.00 0.28
N TYR A 142 -6.64 -7.17 1.20
CA TYR A 142 -6.31 -6.19 2.23
C TYR A 142 -5.08 -5.40 1.81
N THR A 143 -5.25 -4.10 1.58
CA THR A 143 -4.17 -3.21 1.16
C THR A 143 -3.95 -2.11 2.18
N VAL A 144 -2.70 -1.92 2.58
CA VAL A 144 -2.29 -0.86 3.50
C VAL A 144 -1.27 0.06 2.83
N LYS A 145 -1.51 1.36 2.95
CA LYS A 145 -0.60 2.42 2.54
C LYS A 145 -0.09 3.14 3.78
N ALA A 146 1.22 3.14 3.97
CA ALA A 146 1.93 3.79 5.06
C ALA A 146 2.71 4.98 4.51
N THR A 147 2.30 6.20 4.83
CA THR A 147 2.95 7.44 4.39
C THR A 147 3.67 8.08 5.57
N TYR A 148 4.96 8.35 5.43
CA TYR A 148 5.81 8.85 6.50
C TYR A 148 6.83 9.88 6.02
N ASP A 149 7.36 10.67 6.95
CA ASP A 149 8.50 11.54 6.73
C ASP A 149 9.80 10.79 7.11
N PRO A 150 10.80 10.69 6.20
CA PRO A 150 12.05 10.04 6.52
C PRO A 150 12.76 10.70 7.71
N ILE A 151 13.30 9.89 8.62
CA ILE A 151 14.13 10.40 9.74
C ILE A 151 15.41 11.00 9.19
N PHE A 152 16.00 10.34 8.19
CA PHE A 152 17.24 10.75 7.55
C PHE A 152 16.90 11.51 6.26
N LYS A 153 16.81 12.83 6.36
CA LYS A 153 16.57 13.68 5.18
C LYS A 153 17.85 13.87 4.40
N VAL A 154 17.90 13.31 3.19
CA VAL A 154 19.05 13.49 2.30
C VAL A 154 19.11 14.94 1.82
N PRO A 155 20.23 15.66 2.03
CA PRO A 155 20.38 17.03 1.58
C PRO A 155 20.22 17.15 0.04
N PHE A 156 19.70 18.29 -0.41
CA PHE A 156 19.57 18.64 -1.82
C PHE A 156 18.55 17.80 -2.61
N MET A 157 17.71 16.99 -1.93
CA MET A 157 16.63 16.26 -2.59
C MET A 157 15.41 17.16 -2.84
N PRO A 158 14.64 16.89 -3.94
CA PRO A 158 13.41 17.60 -4.22
C PRO A 158 12.36 17.42 -3.12
N GLU A 159 11.48 18.41 -2.94
CA GLU A 159 10.35 18.32 -1.98
C GLU A 159 9.43 17.13 -2.23
N SER A 160 9.31 16.66 -3.48
CA SER A 160 8.56 15.45 -3.83
C SER A 160 9.07 14.18 -3.12
N TRP A 161 10.29 14.22 -2.59
CA TRP A 161 10.90 13.14 -1.83
C TRP A 161 10.79 13.35 -0.31
N ALA A 162 10.16 14.45 0.12
CA ALA A 162 9.99 14.76 1.54
C ALA A 162 9.10 13.74 2.26
N LYS A 163 8.11 13.16 1.53
CA LYS A 163 7.28 12.08 2.05
C LYS A 163 7.48 10.81 1.23
N ARG A 164 7.43 9.68 1.92
CA ARG A 164 7.50 8.36 1.29
C ARG A 164 6.25 7.56 1.61
N THR A 165 5.79 6.80 0.63
CA THR A 165 4.65 5.90 0.78
C THR A 165 5.11 4.47 0.51
N LEU A 166 4.89 3.61 1.47
CA LEU A 166 5.02 2.16 1.33
C LEU A 166 3.63 1.58 1.15
N THR A 167 3.51 0.57 0.29
CA THR A 167 2.23 -0.13 0.08
C THR A 167 2.48 -1.62 0.21
N SER A 168 1.61 -2.29 0.94
CA SER A 168 1.60 -3.74 1.08
C SER A 168 0.18 -4.26 0.92
N SER A 169 0.04 -5.42 0.28
CA SER A 169 -1.26 -6.08 0.08
C SER A 169 -1.14 -7.55 0.42
N ALA A 170 -2.20 -8.09 1.05
CA ALA A 170 -2.35 -9.51 1.29
C ALA A 170 -3.72 -9.96 0.77
N VAL A 171 -3.76 -11.14 0.15
CA VAL A 171 -5.00 -11.76 -0.33
C VAL A 171 -5.28 -12.97 0.54
N ARG A 172 -6.50 -13.05 1.08
CA ARG A 172 -6.94 -14.16 1.93
C ARG A 172 -8.37 -14.55 1.59
N LYS A 173 -8.66 -15.84 1.73
CA LYS A 173 -10.03 -16.34 1.70
C LYS A 173 -10.55 -16.43 3.14
N ASN A 174 -11.72 -15.88 3.40
CA ASN A 174 -12.38 -15.95 4.69
C ASN A 174 -12.77 -17.40 5.03
N GLN A 175 -12.86 -17.70 6.33
CA GLN A 175 -13.28 -19.03 6.78
C GLN A 175 -14.74 -19.28 6.38
N PRO A 176 -15.11 -20.58 6.14
CA PRO A 176 -16.47 -20.98 5.80
C PRO A 176 -17.34 -21.10 7.05
N PHE A 177 -17.64 -19.98 7.72
CA PHE A 177 -18.45 -19.94 8.94
C PHE A 177 -19.96 -19.81 8.66
N ALA A 178 -20.36 -19.56 7.41
CA ALA A 178 -21.73 -19.46 6.94
C ALA A 178 -21.80 -19.82 5.46
N ASP A 179 -23.00 -19.82 4.91
CA ASP A 179 -23.19 -19.88 3.44
C ASP A 179 -22.70 -18.57 2.82
N GLN A 180 -21.97 -18.69 1.72
CA GLN A 180 -21.51 -17.53 0.96
C GLN A 180 -22.69 -16.86 0.27
N THR A 181 -22.75 -15.53 0.30
CA THR A 181 -23.77 -14.77 -0.43
C THR A 181 -23.47 -14.82 -1.92
N GLU A 182 -24.41 -15.33 -2.71
CA GLU A 182 -24.28 -15.38 -4.16
C GLU A 182 -24.34 -13.99 -4.78
N TYR A 183 -23.80 -13.87 -5.99
CA TYR A 183 -23.90 -12.66 -6.78
C TYR A 183 -25.34 -12.27 -7.08
N GLY A 184 -25.58 -10.97 -7.18
CA GLY A 184 -26.82 -10.42 -7.71
C GLY A 184 -27.04 -10.81 -9.18
N SER A 185 -28.28 -10.72 -9.61
CA SER A 185 -28.68 -10.95 -10.99
C SER A 185 -29.62 -9.86 -11.51
N THR A 186 -29.60 -8.70 -10.90
CA THR A 186 -30.46 -7.57 -11.26
C THR A 186 -29.95 -6.97 -12.57
N ALA A 187 -30.86 -6.80 -13.55
CA ALA A 187 -30.49 -6.15 -14.80
C ALA A 187 -30.50 -4.63 -14.64
N GLY A 188 -29.44 -3.99 -15.12
CA GLY A 188 -29.30 -2.53 -15.23
C GLY A 188 -29.07 -2.09 -16.66
N THR A 189 -28.99 -0.78 -16.85
CA THR A 189 -28.69 -0.14 -18.12
C THR A 189 -27.68 0.96 -17.89
N CYS A 190 -26.61 0.97 -18.65
CA CYS A 190 -25.55 1.99 -18.58
C CYS A 190 -25.97 3.29 -19.28
N ASP A 191 -25.63 4.43 -18.69
CA ASP A 191 -25.89 5.76 -19.21
C ASP A 191 -24.97 6.18 -20.36
#